data_6ec38fbfa1d5876bf9f0a5931da6b537
#
_entry.id   6ec38fbfa1d5876bf9f0a5931da6b537
#
_cell.length_a   1.000
_cell.length_b   1.000
_cell.length_c   1.000
_cell.angle_alpha   90.00
_cell.angle_beta   90.00
_cell.angle_gamma   90.00
#
_symmetry.space_group_name_H-M   'P 1'
#
loop_
_entity.id
_entity.type
_entity.pdbx_description
1 polymer ?
#
loop_
_entity_poly.entity_id
_entity_poly.type
_entity_poly.pdbx_seq_one_letter_code
_entity_poly.pdbx_strand_id
1 'polypeptide(L)'
;MASYLQIENISKSYGPKILFEKIGFNINEGDKIALIAPNGTGKTSLMRILAGKDKSDSGGKIMFLKDIRIAFLEQEYDFDPEKSIFDQIMSSSTEFTSGLDQEHIWDYERRVIKFLTNFNLTDPDQPMKELSGGEVKRVALTQMLASEAEFFIMDEPTNHLDIDAIEFLEGYLSRSRCTLLMVTHDRYFLDRVCNTVMEMDHGAIYTYKGNYQNFLEKREERIANYNAETDKVRNILRRELEWIRSTPCARTGKARYRINAFYDLKDRASQVYTQKQVNMEVMKGSTRLGTKIINCKDLSFHYGEKCYLDKFTYNFQRYEKVGIVGRNGAGKSTFLNILTGRFFDDDPGVLTGIIERGESLKIGYYHQSGMAFNPEDTVLDIVNDTWLLNRFLFPHEMLNNKIEKLSGGEKRRLYLLTILMQQPNLLILDEPTNDLDIVTLNILEEYLKEFSGSLIIVSHDRHFLDKLVDHLFVFCGDGLIKDFVGSYSEYREFIKEYEAEQRSIARAAEKTEKEKAAKEASKTTQEAPVKKKKLTFKEQRELEQLEKDLESLNAEKEELETLLGSGELPYDKLQSTSERIGTIMEEIDEKEFRWLELTDGL
;
A
#
# COMPACT_ATOMS: atom_id res chain seq x y z
N MET A 1 20.91 21.40 1.77
CA MET A 1 19.53 21.01 1.40
C MET A 1 18.62 22.10 1.92
N ALA A 2 17.71 22.58 1.10
CA ALA A 2 16.76 23.61 1.54
C ALA A 2 15.72 22.97 2.48
N SER A 3 15.30 23.68 3.53
CA SER A 3 14.21 23.21 4.39
C SER A 3 12.88 23.62 3.74
N TYR A 4 12.06 22.64 3.37
CA TYR A 4 10.75 22.86 2.74
C TYR A 4 9.66 23.18 3.76
N LEU A 5 9.77 22.57 4.94
CA LEU A 5 8.83 22.77 6.03
C LEU A 5 9.56 22.80 7.37
N GLN A 6 9.26 23.81 8.16
CA GLN A 6 9.70 23.92 9.54
C GLN A 6 8.51 24.14 10.47
N ILE A 7 8.41 23.33 11.50
CA ILE A 7 7.33 23.32 12.48
C ILE A 7 7.90 23.55 13.86
N GLU A 8 7.32 24.49 14.59
CA GLU A 8 7.72 24.82 15.94
C GLU A 8 6.50 24.92 16.86
N ASN A 9 6.52 24.16 17.95
CA ASN A 9 5.56 24.25 19.06
C ASN A 9 4.08 24.14 18.67
N ILE A 10 3.72 23.18 17.82
CA ILE A 10 2.33 22.93 17.46
C ILE A 10 1.68 22.00 18.49
N SER A 11 0.45 22.33 18.89
CA SER A 11 -0.37 21.49 19.77
C SER A 11 -1.80 21.39 19.23
N LYS A 12 -2.45 20.25 19.45
CA LYS A 12 -3.84 20.01 19.09
C LYS A 12 -4.53 19.16 20.13
N SER A 13 -5.76 19.53 20.45
CA SER A 13 -6.64 18.79 21.38
C SER A 13 -8.07 18.75 20.84
N TYR A 14 -8.81 17.70 21.17
CA TYR A 14 -10.26 17.62 20.97
C TYR A 14 -10.95 17.40 22.31
N GLY A 15 -11.57 18.46 22.81
CA GLY A 15 -12.16 18.45 24.15
C GLY A 15 -11.11 18.14 25.23
N PRO A 16 -11.30 17.13 26.07
CA PRO A 16 -10.33 16.76 27.12
C PRO A 16 -9.14 15.95 26.59
N LYS A 17 -9.21 15.43 25.35
CA LYS A 17 -8.17 14.57 24.78
C LYS A 17 -7.10 15.42 24.07
N ILE A 18 -5.89 15.44 24.62
CA ILE A 18 -4.73 16.02 23.98
C ILE A 18 -4.21 15.01 22.94
N LEU A 19 -4.12 15.40 21.68
CA LEU A 19 -3.58 14.58 20.62
C LEU A 19 -2.05 14.67 20.58
N PHE A 20 -1.52 15.90 20.57
CA PHE A 20 -0.09 16.17 20.65
C PHE A 20 0.15 17.55 21.24
N GLU A 21 1.29 17.71 21.88
CA GLU A 21 1.66 18.95 22.59
C GLU A 21 3.09 19.37 22.20
N LYS A 22 3.23 20.66 21.79
CA LYS A 22 4.52 21.30 21.50
C LYS A 22 5.43 20.50 20.58
N ILE A 23 4.87 19.86 19.54
CA ILE A 23 5.66 19.14 18.56
C ILE A 23 6.39 20.10 17.64
N GLY A 24 7.60 19.70 17.19
CA GLY A 24 8.39 20.42 16.23
C GLY A 24 9.27 19.47 15.45
N PHE A 25 9.35 19.68 14.14
CA PHE A 25 10.23 18.94 13.23
C PHE A 25 10.46 19.72 11.94
N ASN A 26 11.46 19.30 11.17
CA ASN A 26 11.80 19.89 9.89
C ASN A 26 11.77 18.83 8.79
N ILE A 27 11.35 19.24 7.59
CA ILE A 27 11.38 18.43 6.37
C ILE A 27 12.23 19.16 5.34
N ASN A 28 13.24 18.47 4.81
CA ASN A 28 14.13 19.04 3.81
C ASN A 28 13.75 18.55 2.42
N GLU A 29 14.29 19.24 1.41
CA GLU A 29 14.17 18.85 0.01
C GLU A 29 14.62 17.39 -0.21
N GLY A 30 13.77 16.60 -0.88
CA GLY A 30 14.04 15.19 -1.18
C GLY A 30 13.83 14.21 -0.02
N ASP A 31 13.42 14.69 1.16
CA ASP A 31 13.04 13.81 2.26
C ASP A 31 11.74 13.08 1.91
N LYS A 32 11.74 11.74 2.05
CA LYS A 32 10.55 10.89 1.91
C LYS A 32 10.26 10.27 3.28
N ILE A 33 9.28 10.85 3.94
CA ILE A 33 9.01 10.60 5.37
C ILE A 33 7.69 9.85 5.52
N ALA A 34 7.73 8.72 6.24
CA ALA A 34 6.52 8.04 6.73
C ALA A 34 6.24 8.43 8.18
N LEU A 35 5.03 8.90 8.46
CA LEU A 35 4.54 9.18 9.81
C LEU A 35 3.76 7.97 10.34
N ILE A 36 4.30 7.33 11.37
CA ILE A 36 3.71 6.18 12.05
C ILE A 36 3.20 6.62 13.42
N ALA A 37 1.99 6.22 13.76
CA ALA A 37 1.44 6.40 15.09
C ALA A 37 0.21 5.51 15.32
N PRO A 38 -0.17 5.17 16.54
CA PRO A 38 -1.42 4.49 16.85
C PRO A 38 -2.64 5.27 16.34
N ASN A 39 -3.75 4.57 16.11
CA ASN A 39 -4.99 5.24 15.72
C ASN A 39 -5.51 6.15 16.83
N GLY A 40 -6.10 7.29 16.44
CA GLY A 40 -6.62 8.28 17.38
C GLY A 40 -5.58 9.17 18.08
N THR A 41 -4.31 9.17 17.62
CA THR A 41 -3.24 10.06 18.11
C THR A 41 -3.17 11.40 17.38
N GLY A 42 -3.96 11.59 16.31
CA GLY A 42 -4.03 12.87 15.59
C GLY A 42 -3.19 12.96 14.32
N LYS A 43 -2.84 11.82 13.67
CA LYS A 43 -2.13 11.79 12.36
C LYS A 43 -2.82 12.67 11.32
N THR A 44 -4.07 12.37 11.02
CA THR A 44 -4.90 13.13 10.04
C THR A 44 -5.06 14.59 10.45
N SER A 45 -5.24 14.87 11.76
CA SER A 45 -5.31 16.26 12.26
C SER A 45 -4.01 17.02 11.98
N LEU A 46 -2.85 16.39 12.20
CA LEU A 46 -1.56 16.98 11.88
C LEU A 46 -1.45 17.26 10.37
N MET A 47 -1.80 16.30 9.52
CA MET A 47 -1.79 16.46 8.06
C MET A 47 -2.69 17.62 7.60
N ARG A 48 -3.91 17.74 8.17
CA ARG A 48 -4.85 18.83 7.86
C ARG A 48 -4.34 20.20 8.32
N ILE A 49 -3.66 20.26 9.47
CA ILE A 49 -3.01 21.49 9.93
C ILE A 49 -1.90 21.90 8.97
N LEU A 50 -1.08 20.95 8.49
CA LEU A 50 -0.01 21.21 7.51
C LEU A 50 -0.57 21.65 6.15
N ALA A 51 -1.70 21.08 5.74
CA ALA A 51 -2.39 21.49 4.52
C ALA A 51 -3.13 22.84 4.64
N GLY A 52 -3.09 23.48 5.83
CA GLY A 52 -3.79 24.75 6.06
C GLY A 52 -5.30 24.63 6.23
N LYS A 53 -5.84 23.41 6.31
CA LYS A 53 -7.29 23.13 6.44
C LYS A 53 -7.79 23.12 7.90
N ASP A 54 -6.89 23.03 8.86
CA ASP A 54 -7.18 23.12 10.30
C ASP A 54 -6.14 24.01 10.99
N LYS A 55 -6.45 24.46 12.19
CA LYS A 55 -5.57 25.35 12.99
C LYS A 55 -5.02 24.64 14.20
N SER A 56 -3.77 24.95 14.55
CA SER A 56 -3.16 24.58 15.82
C SER A 56 -3.83 25.33 16.98
N ASP A 57 -4.00 24.66 18.13
CA ASP A 57 -4.54 25.28 19.36
C ASP A 57 -3.49 26.16 20.07
N SER A 58 -2.19 25.90 19.82
CA SER A 58 -1.09 26.73 20.30
C SER A 58 -0.70 27.78 19.28
N GLY A 59 -0.05 28.85 19.71
CA GLY A 59 0.54 29.85 18.82
C GLY A 59 1.81 29.39 18.08
N GLY A 60 1.98 28.09 17.85
CA GLY A 60 3.10 27.50 17.13
C GLY A 60 3.24 28.02 15.69
N LYS A 61 4.44 27.91 15.13
CA LYS A 61 4.75 28.40 13.78
C LYS A 61 4.87 27.23 12.82
N ILE A 62 4.26 27.41 11.63
CA ILE A 62 4.43 26.53 10.48
C ILE A 62 4.98 27.42 9.37
N MET A 63 6.18 27.11 8.91
CA MET A 63 6.86 27.86 7.88
C MET A 63 7.17 26.94 6.71
N PHE A 64 6.56 27.24 5.56
CA PHE A 64 6.91 26.62 4.30
C PHE A 64 7.93 27.47 3.55
N LEU A 65 8.75 26.84 2.75
CA LEU A 65 9.59 27.54 1.80
C LEU A 65 8.71 28.35 0.85
N LYS A 66 9.13 29.58 0.57
CA LYS A 66 8.38 30.47 -0.33
C LYS A 66 8.28 29.86 -1.73
N ASP A 67 7.11 29.99 -2.36
CA ASP A 67 6.81 29.57 -3.73
C ASP A 67 6.83 28.04 -3.97
N ILE A 68 6.82 27.22 -2.89
CA ILE A 68 6.72 25.75 -3.03
C ILE A 68 5.29 25.32 -3.36
N ARG A 69 5.15 24.43 -4.33
CA ARG A 69 3.86 23.80 -4.68
C ARG A 69 3.63 22.56 -3.81
N ILE A 70 2.53 22.60 -3.05
CA ILE A 70 2.14 21.53 -2.13
C ILE A 70 0.87 20.86 -2.65
N ALA A 71 0.85 19.54 -2.70
CA ALA A 71 -0.36 18.77 -2.98
C ALA A 71 -0.72 17.91 -1.79
N PHE A 72 -1.99 17.90 -1.42
CA PHE A 72 -2.53 17.16 -0.28
C PHE A 72 -3.55 16.11 -0.72
N LEU A 73 -3.31 14.85 -0.34
CA LEU A 73 -4.26 13.76 -0.48
C LEU A 73 -4.97 13.53 0.85
N GLU A 74 -6.26 13.81 0.88
CA GLU A 74 -7.10 13.56 2.06
C GLU A 74 -7.58 12.12 2.15
N GLN A 75 -8.11 11.75 3.30
CA GLN A 75 -8.76 10.45 3.49
C GLN A 75 -10.16 10.41 2.88
N GLU A 76 -10.89 11.51 2.93
CA GLU A 76 -12.22 11.67 2.35
C GLU A 76 -12.21 12.77 1.28
N TYR A 77 -12.92 12.57 0.19
CA TYR A 77 -12.96 13.47 -0.96
C TYR A 77 -14.35 14.03 -1.13
N ASP A 78 -14.43 15.35 -1.30
CA ASP A 78 -15.67 16.08 -1.62
C ASP A 78 -15.70 16.35 -3.13
N PHE A 79 -16.05 15.33 -3.91
CA PHE A 79 -16.17 15.41 -5.35
C PHE A 79 -17.64 15.56 -5.75
N ASP A 80 -17.87 16.33 -6.82
CA ASP A 80 -19.21 16.53 -7.38
C ASP A 80 -19.67 15.22 -8.08
N PRO A 81 -20.74 14.55 -7.60
CA PRO A 81 -21.17 13.27 -8.13
C PRO A 81 -21.67 13.33 -9.59
N GLU A 82 -22.08 14.52 -10.08
CA GLU A 82 -22.63 14.67 -11.43
C GLU A 82 -21.55 14.99 -12.49
N LYS A 83 -20.34 15.35 -12.08
CA LYS A 83 -19.23 15.61 -13.02
C LYS A 83 -18.63 14.31 -13.54
N SER A 84 -18.05 14.39 -14.75
CA SER A 84 -17.17 13.34 -15.26
C SER A 84 -15.83 13.33 -14.50
N ILE A 85 -15.10 12.22 -14.57
CA ILE A 85 -13.75 12.10 -13.99
C ILE A 85 -12.85 13.23 -14.49
N PHE A 86 -12.86 13.46 -15.80
CA PHE A 86 -12.02 14.48 -16.43
C PHE A 86 -12.40 15.89 -16.00
N ASP A 87 -13.71 16.23 -16.06
CA ASP A 87 -14.21 17.53 -15.64
C ASP A 87 -13.96 17.81 -14.16
N GLN A 88 -14.07 16.78 -13.30
CA GLN A 88 -13.77 16.91 -11.88
C GLN A 88 -12.30 17.27 -11.65
N ILE A 89 -11.36 16.59 -12.30
CA ILE A 89 -9.94 16.88 -12.18
C ILE A 89 -9.62 18.28 -12.71
N MET A 90 -10.13 18.65 -13.88
CA MET A 90 -9.89 19.95 -14.49
C MET A 90 -10.48 21.09 -13.67
N SER A 91 -11.71 20.94 -13.16
CA SER A 91 -12.35 21.98 -12.34
C SER A 91 -11.66 22.18 -10.98
N SER A 92 -11.17 21.11 -10.36
CA SER A 92 -10.44 21.20 -9.10
C SER A 92 -9.03 21.80 -9.26
N SER A 93 -8.51 21.82 -10.48
CA SER A 93 -7.17 22.34 -10.80
C SER A 93 -7.18 23.78 -11.30
N THR A 94 -8.33 24.48 -11.24
CA THR A 94 -8.46 25.87 -11.75
C THR A 94 -7.52 26.84 -11.05
N GLU A 95 -7.23 26.69 -9.78
CA GLU A 95 -6.23 27.49 -9.07
C GLU A 95 -4.80 27.28 -9.62
N PHE A 96 -4.51 26.09 -10.08
CA PHE A 96 -3.21 25.70 -10.64
C PHE A 96 -3.12 26.07 -12.13
N THR A 97 -4.20 25.94 -12.88
CA THR A 97 -4.24 26.24 -14.33
C THR A 97 -4.55 27.70 -14.65
N SER A 98 -5.09 28.47 -13.69
CA SER A 98 -5.40 29.90 -13.87
C SER A 98 -4.11 30.73 -13.94
N GLY A 99 -3.59 30.92 -15.14
CA GLY A 99 -2.36 31.67 -15.41
C GLY A 99 -1.35 30.92 -16.25
N LEU A 100 -1.67 29.68 -16.63
CA LEU A 100 -0.84 28.91 -17.56
C LEU A 100 -1.24 29.21 -19.01
N ASP A 101 -0.24 29.18 -19.90
CA ASP A 101 -0.46 29.25 -21.34
C ASP A 101 -1.15 27.98 -21.85
N GLN A 102 -1.78 28.05 -23.01
CA GLN A 102 -2.57 26.96 -23.60
C GLN A 102 -1.75 25.68 -23.83
N GLU A 103 -0.45 25.80 -24.05
CA GLU A 103 0.51 24.71 -24.19
C GLU A 103 0.69 23.94 -22.86
N HIS A 104 0.81 24.64 -21.75
CA HIS A 104 0.94 24.04 -20.42
C HIS A 104 -0.35 23.37 -19.94
N ILE A 105 -1.52 23.87 -20.38
CA ILE A 105 -2.82 23.20 -20.12
C ILE A 105 -2.88 21.87 -20.85
N TRP A 106 -2.47 21.82 -22.13
CA TRP A 106 -2.42 20.57 -22.89
C TRP A 106 -1.45 19.54 -22.31
N ASP A 107 -0.30 19.98 -21.81
CA ASP A 107 0.64 19.11 -21.15
C ASP A 107 0.06 18.55 -19.82
N TYR A 108 -0.71 19.37 -19.10
CA TYR A 108 -1.44 18.91 -17.91
C TYR A 108 -2.50 17.87 -18.28
N GLU A 109 -3.33 18.09 -19.29
CA GLU A 109 -4.33 17.15 -19.79
C GLU A 109 -3.71 15.82 -20.20
N ARG A 110 -2.59 15.84 -20.94
CA ARG A 110 -1.85 14.63 -21.29
C ARG A 110 -1.36 13.85 -20.08
N ARG A 111 -0.88 14.55 -19.05
CA ARG A 111 -0.47 13.90 -17.79
C ARG A 111 -1.64 13.27 -17.07
N VAL A 112 -2.77 13.96 -17.00
CA VAL A 112 -4.01 13.42 -16.41
C VAL A 112 -4.42 12.13 -17.13
N ILE A 113 -4.52 12.13 -18.45
CA ILE A 113 -4.88 10.94 -19.23
C ILE A 113 -3.87 9.80 -19.01
N LYS A 114 -2.58 10.11 -18.97
CA LYS A 114 -1.53 9.12 -18.70
C LYS A 114 -1.69 8.48 -17.32
N PHE A 115 -1.97 9.27 -16.27
CA PHE A 115 -2.17 8.74 -14.93
C PHE A 115 -3.48 7.97 -14.81
N LEU A 116 -4.58 8.43 -15.43
CA LEU A 116 -5.85 7.68 -15.49
C LEU A 116 -5.63 6.29 -16.11
N THR A 117 -4.93 6.23 -17.24
CA THR A 117 -4.59 4.95 -17.90
C THR A 117 -3.75 4.04 -16.99
N ASN A 118 -2.75 4.59 -16.30
CA ASN A 118 -1.89 3.83 -15.39
C ASN A 118 -2.65 3.31 -14.15
N PHE A 119 -3.68 4.02 -13.72
CA PHE A 119 -4.58 3.59 -12.65
C PHE A 119 -5.78 2.75 -13.14
N ASN A 120 -5.76 2.29 -14.39
CA ASN A 120 -6.84 1.51 -15.02
C ASN A 120 -8.22 2.20 -14.98
N LEU A 121 -8.24 3.53 -15.07
CA LEU A 121 -9.45 4.32 -15.30
C LEU A 121 -9.52 4.63 -16.79
N THR A 122 -10.23 3.77 -17.53
CA THR A 122 -10.21 3.79 -19.02
C THR A 122 -11.20 4.74 -19.63
N ASP A 123 -12.24 5.11 -18.90
CA ASP A 123 -13.29 6.03 -19.36
C ASP A 123 -13.21 7.35 -18.58
N PRO A 124 -12.60 8.42 -19.16
CA PRO A 124 -12.52 9.73 -18.53
C PRO A 124 -13.87 10.44 -18.39
N ASP A 125 -14.85 10.05 -19.20
CA ASP A 125 -16.18 10.70 -19.26
C ASP A 125 -17.17 10.05 -18.27
N GLN A 126 -16.77 8.98 -17.57
CA GLN A 126 -17.61 8.31 -16.58
C GLN A 126 -17.97 9.25 -15.42
N PRO A 127 -19.26 9.33 -15.01
CA PRO A 127 -19.69 10.16 -13.90
C PRO A 127 -19.13 9.70 -12.55
N MET A 128 -18.74 10.63 -11.67
CA MET A 128 -18.17 10.33 -10.35
C MET A 128 -19.09 9.47 -9.46
N LYS A 129 -20.42 9.59 -9.59
CA LYS A 129 -21.40 8.81 -8.82
C LYS A 129 -21.39 7.30 -9.10
N GLU A 130 -20.85 6.89 -10.24
CA GLU A 130 -20.79 5.47 -10.64
C GLU A 130 -19.51 4.78 -10.16
N LEU A 131 -18.59 5.56 -9.59
CA LEU A 131 -17.30 5.07 -9.16
C LEU A 131 -17.38 4.41 -7.78
N SER A 132 -16.67 3.30 -7.62
CA SER A 132 -16.38 2.71 -6.32
C SER A 132 -15.43 3.61 -5.50
N GLY A 133 -15.42 3.45 -4.16
CA GLY A 133 -14.51 4.22 -3.29
C GLY A 133 -13.02 4.09 -3.68
N GLY A 134 -12.60 2.93 -4.17
CA GLY A 134 -11.24 2.73 -4.67
C GLY A 134 -10.96 3.47 -5.98
N GLU A 135 -11.96 3.60 -6.87
CA GLU A 135 -11.86 4.38 -8.10
C GLU A 135 -11.80 5.87 -7.81
N VAL A 136 -12.66 6.37 -6.91
CA VAL A 136 -12.62 7.76 -6.43
C VAL A 136 -11.24 8.12 -5.90
N LYS A 137 -10.60 7.22 -5.15
CA LYS A 137 -9.25 7.42 -4.65
C LYS A 137 -8.20 7.46 -5.76
N ARG A 138 -8.34 6.61 -6.79
CA ARG A 138 -7.45 6.64 -7.97
C ARG A 138 -7.59 7.95 -8.74
N VAL A 139 -8.80 8.53 -8.82
CA VAL A 139 -9.02 9.87 -9.39
C VAL A 139 -8.31 10.95 -8.57
N ALA A 140 -8.44 10.93 -7.24
CA ALA A 140 -7.75 11.88 -6.36
C ALA A 140 -6.22 11.79 -6.45
N LEU A 141 -5.67 10.56 -6.53
CA LEU A 141 -4.24 10.34 -6.76
C LEU A 141 -3.81 10.87 -8.13
N THR A 142 -4.61 10.65 -9.18
CA THR A 142 -4.35 11.19 -10.52
C THR A 142 -4.26 12.71 -10.49
N GLN A 143 -5.25 13.38 -9.89
CA GLN A 143 -5.26 14.83 -9.74
C GLN A 143 -4.02 15.34 -9.01
N MET A 144 -3.64 14.68 -7.91
CA MET A 144 -2.49 15.07 -7.13
C MET A 144 -1.16 14.86 -7.87
N LEU A 145 -0.97 13.71 -8.53
CA LEU A 145 0.28 13.40 -9.23
C LEU A 145 0.44 14.24 -10.51
N ALA A 146 -0.66 14.61 -11.16
CA ALA A 146 -0.64 15.47 -12.34
C ALA A 146 -0.25 16.92 -12.02
N SER A 147 -0.41 17.38 -10.77
CA SER A 147 -0.15 18.77 -10.35
C SER A 147 1.32 19.17 -10.35
N GLU A 148 2.27 18.25 -10.52
CA GLU A 148 3.73 18.49 -10.44
C GLU A 148 4.15 19.24 -9.16
N ALA A 149 3.52 18.92 -8.05
CA ALA A 149 3.89 19.47 -6.77
C ALA A 149 5.29 18.99 -6.36
N GLU A 150 6.02 19.85 -5.69
CA GLU A 150 7.36 19.55 -5.17
C GLU A 150 7.29 18.85 -3.81
N PHE A 151 6.20 19.09 -3.09
CA PHE A 151 5.94 18.51 -1.78
C PHE A 151 4.56 17.85 -1.73
N PHE A 152 4.55 16.54 -1.54
CA PHE A 152 3.34 15.74 -1.38
C PHE A 152 3.08 15.43 0.08
N ILE A 153 1.84 15.66 0.52
CA ILE A 153 1.32 15.24 1.82
C ILE A 153 0.21 14.24 1.56
N MET A 154 0.37 12.97 2.02
CA MET A 154 -0.54 11.89 1.71
C MET A 154 -1.06 11.22 2.98
N ASP A 155 -2.39 11.14 3.14
CA ASP A 155 -3.01 10.39 4.24
C ASP A 155 -3.54 9.06 3.73
N GLU A 156 -2.90 7.94 4.14
CA GLU A 156 -3.21 6.56 3.79
C GLU A 156 -3.37 6.33 2.27
N PRO A 157 -2.34 6.61 1.43
CA PRO A 157 -2.48 6.56 -0.03
C PRO A 157 -2.75 5.15 -0.58
N THR A 158 -2.36 4.11 0.13
CA THR A 158 -2.47 2.71 -0.33
C THR A 158 -3.82 2.05 0.02
N ASN A 159 -4.59 2.60 0.97
CA ASN A 159 -5.88 2.02 1.37
C ASN A 159 -6.87 1.98 0.21
N HIS A 160 -7.61 0.89 0.08
CA HIS A 160 -8.60 0.63 -0.98
C HIS A 160 -8.05 0.57 -2.41
N LEU A 161 -6.73 0.63 -2.59
CA LEU A 161 -6.11 0.42 -3.89
C LEU A 161 -5.86 -1.08 -4.12
N ASP A 162 -6.00 -1.49 -5.37
CA ASP A 162 -5.50 -2.80 -5.79
C ASP A 162 -3.97 -2.79 -5.92
N ILE A 163 -3.41 -3.98 -5.94
CA ILE A 163 -1.95 -4.16 -5.92
C ILE A 163 -1.27 -3.52 -7.12
N ASP A 164 -1.91 -3.55 -8.29
CA ASP A 164 -1.34 -2.97 -9.51
C ASP A 164 -1.21 -1.44 -9.37
N ALA A 165 -2.23 -0.78 -8.79
CA ALA A 165 -2.20 0.65 -8.48
C ALA A 165 -1.15 1.00 -7.41
N ILE A 166 -1.01 0.15 -6.37
CA ILE A 166 0.01 0.33 -5.33
C ILE A 166 1.42 0.20 -5.94
N GLU A 167 1.69 -0.80 -6.79
CA GLU A 167 2.99 -0.96 -7.45
C GLU A 167 3.32 0.20 -8.39
N PHE A 168 2.32 0.70 -9.11
CA PHE A 168 2.50 1.88 -9.95
C PHE A 168 2.90 3.10 -9.10
N LEU A 169 2.14 3.38 -8.02
CA LEU A 169 2.40 4.50 -7.12
C LEU A 169 3.78 4.39 -6.46
N GLU A 170 4.15 3.20 -6.00
CA GLU A 170 5.46 2.87 -5.44
C GLU A 170 6.58 3.17 -6.44
N GLY A 171 6.45 2.66 -7.67
CA GLY A 171 7.42 2.87 -8.75
C GLY A 171 7.57 4.35 -9.13
N TYR A 172 6.47 5.11 -9.14
CA TYR A 172 6.50 6.53 -9.42
C TYR A 172 7.18 7.33 -8.30
N LEU A 173 6.73 7.14 -7.05
CA LEU A 173 7.25 7.90 -5.90
C LEU A 173 8.71 7.55 -5.58
N SER A 174 9.13 6.30 -5.76
CA SER A 174 10.53 5.92 -5.51
C SER A 174 11.50 6.59 -6.49
N ARG A 175 11.12 6.74 -7.76
CA ARG A 175 11.93 7.35 -8.82
C ARG A 175 11.87 8.87 -8.84
N SER A 176 10.78 9.47 -8.40
CA SER A 176 10.59 10.92 -8.39
C SER A 176 11.49 11.57 -7.33
N ARG A 177 11.96 12.79 -7.62
CA ARG A 177 12.75 13.62 -6.68
C ARG A 177 11.87 14.47 -5.76
N CYS A 178 10.58 14.14 -5.64
CA CYS A 178 9.65 14.88 -4.78
C CYS A 178 10.00 14.73 -3.31
N THR A 179 9.64 15.72 -2.52
CA THR A 179 9.57 15.62 -1.06
C THR A 179 8.22 15.03 -0.66
N LEU A 180 8.21 14.11 0.28
CA LEU A 180 7.02 13.35 0.65
C LEU A 180 6.87 13.29 2.17
N LEU A 181 5.69 13.61 2.66
CA LEU A 181 5.24 13.27 4.01
C LEU A 181 3.97 12.43 3.88
N MET A 182 4.02 11.19 4.33
CA MET A 182 2.84 10.33 4.24
C MET A 182 2.54 9.60 5.54
N VAL A 183 1.26 9.33 5.77
CA VAL A 183 0.78 8.36 6.73
C VAL A 183 0.49 7.07 5.97
N THR A 184 1.04 5.96 6.38
CA THR A 184 0.71 4.64 5.80
C THR A 184 0.88 3.53 6.82
N HIS A 185 0.09 2.48 6.66
CA HIS A 185 0.20 1.24 7.41
C HIS A 185 0.78 0.10 6.56
N ASP A 186 0.99 0.34 5.27
CA ASP A 186 1.66 -0.58 4.35
C ASP A 186 3.19 -0.55 4.55
N ARG A 187 3.71 -1.58 5.20
CA ARG A 187 5.13 -1.71 5.56
C ARG A 187 6.02 -1.88 4.34
N TYR A 188 5.52 -2.59 3.33
CA TYR A 188 6.27 -2.85 2.10
C TYR A 188 6.43 -1.58 1.26
N PHE A 189 5.34 -0.81 1.16
CA PHE A 189 5.35 0.50 0.52
C PHE A 189 6.30 1.46 1.24
N LEU A 190 6.27 1.46 2.58
CA LEU A 190 7.16 2.27 3.40
C LEU A 190 8.64 1.96 3.13
N ASP A 191 9.03 0.68 3.12
CA ASP A 191 10.42 0.26 2.89
C ASP A 191 10.96 0.65 1.52
N ARG A 192 10.10 0.71 0.50
CA ARG A 192 10.52 1.02 -0.87
C ARG A 192 10.52 2.50 -1.21
N VAL A 193 9.65 3.28 -0.58
CA VAL A 193 9.45 4.69 -0.92
C VAL A 193 10.14 5.61 0.07
N CYS A 194 10.10 5.29 1.39
CA CYS A 194 10.58 6.20 2.42
C CYS A 194 12.03 5.97 2.81
N ASN A 195 12.72 7.06 3.12
CA ASN A 195 14.10 7.06 3.65
C ASN A 195 14.17 7.44 5.13
N THR A 196 13.05 7.88 5.68
CA THR A 196 12.94 8.33 7.08
C THR A 196 11.59 7.95 7.64
N VAL A 197 11.57 7.46 8.87
CA VAL A 197 10.34 7.16 9.62
C VAL A 197 10.23 8.14 10.78
N MET A 198 9.08 8.79 10.90
CA MET A 198 8.71 9.58 12.07
C MET A 198 7.68 8.84 12.90
N GLU A 199 7.94 8.63 14.18
CA GLU A 199 6.98 8.04 15.11
C GLU A 199 6.38 9.13 15.99
N MET A 200 5.06 9.23 15.99
CA MET A 200 4.33 10.05 16.96
C MET A 200 3.90 9.17 18.12
N ASP A 201 4.46 9.40 19.30
CA ASP A 201 4.27 8.57 20.47
C ASP A 201 4.22 9.43 21.74
N HIS A 202 3.20 9.23 22.58
CA HIS A 202 2.96 10.02 23.79
C HIS A 202 3.05 11.55 23.58
N GLY A 203 2.54 12.04 22.45
CA GLY A 203 2.53 13.45 22.11
C GLY A 203 3.86 14.04 21.64
N ALA A 204 4.91 13.23 21.51
CA ALA A 204 6.22 13.61 20.97
C ALA A 204 6.47 12.96 19.61
N ILE A 205 7.39 13.56 18.83
CA ILE A 205 7.83 13.02 17.55
C ILE A 205 9.28 12.54 17.65
N TYR A 206 9.50 11.32 17.22
CA TYR A 206 10.81 10.68 17.14
C TYR A 206 11.14 10.38 15.68
N THR A 207 12.33 10.74 15.22
CA THR A 207 12.76 10.57 13.84
C THR A 207 13.82 9.50 13.73
N TYR A 208 13.61 8.54 12.82
CA TYR A 208 14.49 7.42 12.56
C TYR A 208 14.87 7.42 11.09
N LYS A 209 16.18 7.47 10.78
CA LYS A 209 16.68 7.36 9.41
C LYS A 209 16.84 5.90 9.03
N GLY A 210 16.40 5.55 7.83
CA GLY A 210 16.47 4.21 7.28
C GLY A 210 15.07 3.62 6.99
N ASN A 211 15.04 2.31 6.77
CA ASN A 211 13.85 1.54 6.45
C ASN A 211 13.05 1.14 7.71
N TYR A 212 11.94 0.44 7.51
CA TYR A 212 11.05 -0.01 8.59
C TYR A 212 11.74 -0.94 9.58
N GLN A 213 12.64 -1.81 9.11
CA GLN A 213 13.42 -2.70 9.98
C GLN A 213 14.31 -1.92 10.95
N ASN A 214 15.06 -0.93 10.42
CA ASN A 214 15.89 -0.03 11.23
C ASN A 214 15.05 0.77 12.25
N PHE A 215 13.83 1.15 11.87
CA PHE A 215 12.89 1.80 12.78
C PHE A 215 12.53 0.88 13.94
N LEU A 216 12.17 -0.39 13.68
CA LEU A 216 11.82 -1.34 14.73
C LEU A 216 12.97 -1.54 15.73
N GLU A 217 14.17 -1.79 15.24
CA GLU A 217 15.35 -1.99 16.09
C GLU A 217 15.64 -0.77 16.98
N LYS A 218 15.69 0.42 16.39
CA LYS A 218 15.93 1.66 17.15
C LYS A 218 14.80 2.02 18.10
N ARG A 219 13.56 1.68 17.74
CA ARG A 219 12.41 1.85 18.62
C ARG A 219 12.50 0.94 19.82
N GLU A 220 12.85 -0.33 19.63
CA GLU A 220 13.09 -1.27 20.74
C GLU A 220 14.21 -0.81 21.65
N GLU A 221 15.33 -0.36 21.11
CA GLU A 221 16.44 0.23 21.87
C GLU A 221 15.98 1.45 22.69
N ARG A 222 15.18 2.36 22.09
CA ARG A 222 14.64 3.53 22.79
C ARG A 222 13.76 3.10 23.97
N ILE A 223 12.86 2.16 23.74
CA ILE A 223 11.94 1.65 24.76
C ILE A 223 12.72 0.95 25.88
N ALA A 224 13.71 0.13 25.54
CA ALA A 224 14.56 -0.56 26.51
C ALA A 224 15.33 0.44 27.39
N ASN A 225 15.92 1.48 26.76
CA ASN A 225 16.62 2.54 27.48
C ASN A 225 15.69 3.33 28.42
N TYR A 226 14.49 3.70 27.93
CA TYR A 226 13.48 4.39 28.73
C TYR A 226 13.04 3.56 29.94
N ASN A 227 12.81 2.24 29.74
CA ASN A 227 12.43 1.34 30.84
C ASN A 227 13.58 1.16 31.84
N ALA A 228 14.82 1.05 31.38
CA ALA A 228 15.99 0.97 32.26
C ALA A 228 16.20 2.26 33.09
N GLU A 229 15.93 3.44 32.51
CA GLU A 229 15.91 4.70 33.25
C GLU A 229 14.79 4.75 34.29
N THR A 230 13.59 4.30 33.91
CA THR A 230 12.42 4.25 34.82
C THR A 230 12.66 3.30 35.96
N ASP A 231 13.31 2.16 35.78
CA ASP A 231 13.70 1.25 36.85
C ASP A 231 14.74 1.86 37.79
N LYS A 232 15.68 2.65 37.28
CA LYS A 232 16.60 3.44 38.13
C LYS A 232 15.83 4.44 38.97
N VAL A 233 14.87 5.17 38.37
CA VAL A 233 13.99 6.11 39.07
C VAL A 233 13.15 5.41 40.17
N ARG A 234 12.62 4.23 39.88
CA ARG A 234 11.88 3.40 40.86
C ARG A 234 12.75 2.96 42.04
N ASN A 235 14.00 2.59 41.79
CA ASN A 235 14.94 2.24 42.86
C ASN A 235 15.28 3.46 43.72
N ILE A 236 15.42 4.65 43.13
CA ILE A 236 15.58 5.91 43.89
C ILE A 236 14.31 6.21 44.69
N LEU A 237 13.14 6.11 44.06
CA LEU A 237 11.85 6.33 44.71
C LEU A 237 11.65 5.42 45.95
N ARG A 238 12.04 4.14 45.83
CA ARG A 238 11.97 3.19 46.97
C ARG A 238 12.82 3.67 48.15
N ARG A 239 14.07 4.11 47.87
CA ARG A 239 14.96 4.66 48.93
C ARG A 239 14.42 5.95 49.53
N GLU A 240 13.87 6.85 48.71
CA GLU A 240 13.25 8.10 49.22
C GLU A 240 11.97 7.82 50.01
N LEU A 241 11.20 6.81 49.66
CA LEU A 241 10.01 6.38 50.39
C LEU A 241 10.40 5.84 51.80
N GLU A 242 11.45 5.01 51.88
CA GLU A 242 11.99 4.51 53.14
C GLU A 242 12.48 5.67 54.03
N TRP A 243 13.15 6.65 53.41
CA TRP A 243 13.61 7.84 54.09
C TRP A 243 12.43 8.70 54.63
N ILE A 244 11.41 8.94 53.81
CA ILE A 244 10.19 9.66 54.23
C ILE A 244 9.50 8.96 55.42
N ARG A 245 9.44 7.63 55.36
CA ARG A 245 8.83 6.82 56.45
C ARG A 245 9.64 6.79 57.74
N SER A 246 10.97 6.91 57.65
CA SER A 246 11.89 6.83 58.78
C SER A 246 12.18 8.18 59.48
N THR A 247 11.83 9.32 58.86
CA THR A 247 12.20 10.64 59.38
C THR A 247 11.08 11.26 60.19
N PRO A 248 11.30 11.64 61.48
CA PRO A 248 10.29 12.35 62.28
C PRO A 248 10.03 13.74 61.70
N CYS A 249 8.76 14.19 61.74
CA CYS A 249 8.23 15.39 61.11
C CYS A 249 8.75 16.75 61.61
N ALA A 250 9.85 16.82 62.36
CA ALA A 250 10.22 17.94 63.20
C ALA A 250 11.21 18.99 62.63
N ARG A 251 11.61 18.94 61.33
CA ARG A 251 12.50 19.97 60.69
C ARG A 251 12.03 20.36 59.30
N THR A 252 11.33 21.47 59.23
CA THR A 252 10.37 21.86 58.18
C THR A 252 10.93 22.47 56.86
N GLY A 253 12.14 22.96 56.76
CA GLY A 253 12.58 23.71 55.59
C GLY A 253 13.21 22.85 54.45
N LYS A 254 14.16 21.99 54.82
CA LYS A 254 14.82 21.09 53.82
C LYS A 254 13.95 19.88 53.45
N ALA A 255 12.99 19.49 54.31
CA ALA A 255 12.07 18.41 54.08
C ALA A 255 11.08 18.69 52.94
N ARG A 256 10.59 19.91 52.75
CA ARG A 256 9.63 20.28 51.67
C ARG A 256 10.19 20.10 50.28
N TYR A 257 11.40 20.54 50.00
CA TYR A 257 12.03 20.35 48.69
C TYR A 257 12.18 18.86 48.35
N ARG A 258 12.59 18.03 49.32
CA ARG A 258 12.76 16.59 49.13
C ARG A 258 11.43 15.85 48.99
N ILE A 259 10.39 16.34 49.67
CA ILE A 259 9.01 15.83 49.52
C ILE A 259 8.47 16.16 48.13
N ASN A 260 8.66 17.37 47.61
CA ASN A 260 8.26 17.74 46.27
C ASN A 260 9.03 16.91 45.21
N ALA A 261 10.36 16.79 45.36
CA ALA A 261 11.17 15.93 44.52
C ALA A 261 10.71 14.44 44.54
N PHE A 262 10.21 13.96 45.70
CA PHE A 262 9.62 12.62 45.81
C PHE A 262 8.33 12.49 44.97
N TYR A 263 7.44 13.48 44.98
CA TYR A 263 6.23 13.45 44.15
C TYR A 263 6.59 13.53 42.66
N ASP A 264 7.55 14.36 42.27
CA ASP A 264 8.06 14.41 40.90
C ASP A 264 8.66 13.07 40.45
N LEU A 265 9.43 12.41 41.32
CA LEU A 265 9.96 11.06 41.11
C LEU A 265 8.85 10.01 41.03
N LYS A 266 7.79 10.13 41.83
CA LYS A 266 6.64 9.23 41.85
C LYS A 266 5.88 9.33 40.52
N ASP A 267 5.62 10.53 40.02
CA ASP A 267 4.95 10.76 38.76
C ASP A 267 5.80 10.22 37.60
N ARG A 268 7.12 10.46 37.63
CA ARG A 268 8.05 9.90 36.62
C ARG A 268 8.16 8.37 36.69
N ALA A 269 8.12 7.78 37.90
CA ALA A 269 8.15 6.32 38.07
C ALA A 269 6.86 5.61 37.65
N SER A 270 5.73 6.34 37.60
CA SER A 270 4.46 5.81 37.10
C SER A 270 4.40 5.75 35.56
N GLN A 271 5.23 6.54 34.89
CA GLN A 271 5.34 6.59 33.42
C GLN A 271 6.17 5.43 32.89
N VAL A 272 5.70 4.19 33.07
CA VAL A 272 6.35 3.01 32.48
C VAL A 272 5.88 2.81 31.06
N TYR A 273 6.83 2.67 30.15
CA TYR A 273 6.54 2.21 28.81
C TYR A 273 6.24 0.71 28.87
N THR A 274 4.99 0.37 29.10
CA THR A 274 4.56 -1.03 29.14
C THR A 274 4.26 -1.47 27.72
N GLN A 275 5.30 -1.87 26.99
CA GLN A 275 5.10 -2.79 25.90
C GLN A 275 4.72 -4.12 26.56
N LYS A 276 3.44 -4.40 26.66
CA LYS A 276 2.97 -5.70 27.11
C LYS A 276 3.34 -6.71 26.03
N GLN A 277 4.54 -7.30 26.16
CA GLN A 277 4.83 -8.57 25.50
C GLN A 277 3.83 -9.58 26.04
N VAL A 278 3.05 -10.09 25.16
CA VAL A 278 1.92 -10.92 25.54
C VAL A 278 2.31 -12.37 25.35
N ASN A 279 2.43 -13.10 26.45
CA ASN A 279 2.45 -14.57 26.43
C ASN A 279 1.11 -15.09 25.95
N MET A 280 1.08 -15.69 24.75
CA MET A 280 -0.11 -16.18 24.07
C MET A 280 -0.65 -17.52 24.58
N GLU A 281 -0.14 -18.04 25.67
CA GLU A 281 -0.47 -19.41 26.15
C GLU A 281 -1.92 -19.67 26.52
N VAL A 282 -2.77 -18.64 26.67
CA VAL A 282 -4.12 -18.79 27.24
C VAL A 282 -5.23 -18.95 26.20
N MET A 283 -4.99 -18.71 24.89
CA MET A 283 -6.02 -18.87 23.86
C MET A 283 -6.02 -20.23 23.13
N LYS A 284 -5.37 -21.24 23.69
CA LYS A 284 -5.35 -22.61 23.12
C LYS A 284 -6.68 -23.40 23.25
N GLY A 285 -7.78 -22.72 23.47
CA GLY A 285 -9.11 -23.32 23.45
C GLY A 285 -9.64 -23.49 22.02
N SER A 286 -8.95 -24.24 21.16
CA SER A 286 -9.53 -24.56 19.87
C SER A 286 -10.67 -25.55 20.03
N THR A 287 -11.86 -25.14 19.65
CA THR A 287 -12.96 -26.07 19.40
C THR A 287 -12.47 -27.10 18.38
N ARG A 288 -12.66 -28.40 18.72
CA ARG A 288 -12.15 -29.51 17.91
C ARG A 288 -12.67 -29.40 16.47
N LEU A 289 -11.77 -29.21 15.53
CA LEU A 289 -12.11 -29.11 14.11
C LEU A 289 -12.48 -30.49 13.55
N GLY A 290 -13.66 -30.62 12.96
CA GLY A 290 -14.11 -31.86 12.29
C GLY A 290 -13.24 -32.18 11.06
N THR A 291 -13.45 -33.35 10.44
CA THR A 291 -12.70 -33.74 9.22
C THR A 291 -13.13 -32.98 7.98
N LYS A 292 -14.40 -32.58 7.89
CA LYS A 292 -14.93 -31.75 6.81
C LYS A 292 -14.97 -30.28 7.25
N ILE A 293 -14.43 -29.38 6.45
CA ILE A 293 -14.51 -27.94 6.65
C ILE A 293 -15.53 -27.37 5.68
N ILE A 294 -15.14 -27.10 4.45
CA ILE A 294 -16.01 -26.67 3.36
C ILE A 294 -15.60 -27.45 2.12
N ASN A 295 -16.56 -28.09 1.47
CA ASN A 295 -16.35 -28.74 0.19
C ASN A 295 -17.23 -28.06 -0.86
N CYS A 296 -16.58 -27.52 -1.87
CA CYS A 296 -17.19 -26.82 -2.99
C CYS A 296 -17.12 -27.71 -4.23
N LYS A 297 -18.25 -27.92 -4.92
CA LYS A 297 -18.31 -28.68 -6.16
C LYS A 297 -19.02 -27.89 -7.23
N ASP A 298 -18.34 -27.65 -8.33
CA ASP A 298 -18.83 -26.98 -9.53
C ASP A 298 -19.61 -25.70 -9.24
N LEU A 299 -19.06 -24.86 -8.33
CA LEU A 299 -19.68 -23.60 -7.95
C LEU A 299 -19.56 -22.59 -9.08
N SER A 300 -20.70 -22.05 -9.52
CA SER A 300 -20.74 -20.93 -10.45
C SER A 300 -21.70 -19.86 -9.91
N PHE A 301 -21.30 -18.60 -10.07
CA PHE A 301 -22.07 -17.48 -9.58
C PHE A 301 -22.05 -16.30 -10.55
N HIS A 302 -23.23 -15.75 -10.83
CA HIS A 302 -23.44 -14.66 -11.77
C HIS A 302 -24.34 -13.56 -11.18
N TYR A 303 -23.98 -12.28 -11.43
CA TYR A 303 -24.90 -11.15 -11.31
C TYR A 303 -25.24 -10.66 -12.73
N GLY A 304 -26.47 -10.95 -13.19
CA GLY A 304 -26.89 -10.66 -14.55
C GLY A 304 -25.97 -11.37 -15.56
N GLU A 305 -25.36 -10.62 -16.46
CA GLU A 305 -24.41 -11.17 -17.46
C GLU A 305 -22.98 -11.36 -16.94
N LYS A 306 -22.65 -10.76 -15.79
CA LYS A 306 -21.28 -10.78 -15.26
C LYS A 306 -21.02 -12.06 -14.44
N CYS A 307 -20.03 -12.84 -14.87
CA CYS A 307 -19.59 -14.05 -14.18
C CYS A 307 -18.56 -13.69 -13.10
N TYR A 308 -18.80 -14.09 -11.85
CA TYR A 308 -17.89 -13.89 -10.72
C TYR A 308 -17.22 -15.18 -10.25
N LEU A 309 -17.83 -16.33 -10.60
CA LEU A 309 -17.30 -17.66 -10.28
C LEU A 309 -17.76 -18.65 -11.35
N ASP A 310 -16.84 -19.40 -11.94
CA ASP A 310 -17.12 -20.43 -12.94
C ASP A 310 -16.54 -21.77 -12.53
N LYS A 311 -17.44 -22.76 -12.27
CA LYS A 311 -17.15 -24.18 -11.97
C LYS A 311 -16.03 -24.39 -10.93
N PHE A 312 -16.00 -23.56 -9.91
CA PHE A 312 -15.01 -23.68 -8.84
C PHE A 312 -15.25 -24.95 -8.02
N THR A 313 -14.24 -25.80 -7.96
CA THR A 313 -14.25 -27.04 -7.17
C THR A 313 -13.04 -27.07 -6.28
N TYR A 314 -13.27 -27.11 -4.96
CA TYR A 314 -12.19 -27.15 -3.96
C TYR A 314 -12.67 -27.76 -2.64
N ASN A 315 -11.78 -28.50 -1.98
CA ASN A 315 -12.03 -29.10 -0.67
C ASN A 315 -11.07 -28.50 0.37
N PHE A 316 -11.56 -27.55 1.18
CA PHE A 316 -10.77 -26.91 2.23
C PHE A 316 -10.33 -27.92 3.28
N GLN A 317 -9.02 -27.91 3.57
CA GLN A 317 -8.42 -28.82 4.52
C GLN A 317 -8.34 -28.22 5.93
N ARG A 318 -8.05 -29.08 6.92
CA ARG A 318 -7.84 -28.62 8.29
C ARG A 318 -6.54 -27.85 8.41
N TYR A 319 -6.59 -26.79 9.19
CA TYR A 319 -5.43 -25.93 9.52
C TYR A 319 -4.82 -25.24 8.30
N GLU A 320 -5.50 -25.31 7.18
CA GLU A 320 -5.09 -24.66 5.95
C GLU A 320 -5.22 -23.14 6.08
N LYS A 321 -4.22 -22.41 5.59
CA LYS A 321 -4.19 -20.95 5.59
C LYS A 321 -4.12 -20.43 4.17
N VAL A 322 -5.26 -19.96 3.67
CA VAL A 322 -5.46 -19.53 2.28
C VAL A 322 -5.46 -18.02 2.19
N GLY A 323 -4.65 -17.47 1.31
CA GLY A 323 -4.71 -16.06 0.90
C GLY A 323 -5.57 -15.89 -0.35
N ILE A 324 -6.36 -14.84 -0.43
CA ILE A 324 -7.14 -14.49 -1.61
C ILE A 324 -6.62 -13.16 -2.16
N VAL A 325 -6.22 -13.17 -3.43
CA VAL A 325 -5.68 -12.00 -4.12
C VAL A 325 -6.37 -11.80 -5.47
N GLY A 326 -6.38 -10.55 -5.95
CA GLY A 326 -6.97 -10.19 -7.23
C GLY A 326 -7.42 -8.74 -7.26
N ARG A 327 -7.76 -8.25 -8.44
CA ARG A 327 -8.20 -6.86 -8.65
C ARG A 327 -9.46 -6.53 -7.85
N ASN A 328 -9.69 -5.24 -7.60
CA ASN A 328 -10.94 -4.78 -7.01
C ASN A 328 -12.11 -5.08 -7.97
N GLY A 329 -13.24 -5.52 -7.41
CA GLY A 329 -14.41 -5.94 -8.20
C GLY A 329 -14.30 -7.33 -8.86
N ALA A 330 -13.23 -8.11 -8.62
CA ALA A 330 -13.07 -9.46 -9.15
C ALA A 330 -13.95 -10.53 -8.46
N GLY A 331 -14.72 -10.16 -7.42
CA GLY A 331 -15.62 -11.06 -6.73
C GLY A 331 -15.09 -11.69 -5.44
N LYS A 332 -13.99 -11.18 -4.87
CA LYS A 332 -13.39 -11.72 -3.64
C LYS A 332 -14.37 -11.76 -2.47
N SER A 333 -15.00 -10.64 -2.11
CA SER A 333 -15.97 -10.57 -1.01
C SER A 333 -17.25 -11.37 -1.33
N THR A 334 -17.67 -11.41 -2.60
CA THR A 334 -18.78 -12.25 -3.06
C THR A 334 -18.48 -13.72 -2.81
N PHE A 335 -17.29 -14.19 -3.13
CA PHE A 335 -16.83 -15.53 -2.85
C PHE A 335 -16.86 -15.86 -1.35
N LEU A 336 -16.39 -14.95 -0.49
CA LEU A 336 -16.48 -15.14 0.96
C LEU A 336 -17.93 -15.22 1.46
N ASN A 337 -18.83 -14.41 0.91
CA ASN A 337 -20.25 -14.47 1.22
C ASN A 337 -20.86 -15.82 0.80
N ILE A 338 -20.48 -16.35 -0.37
CA ILE A 338 -20.87 -17.69 -0.83
C ILE A 338 -20.40 -18.76 0.17
N LEU A 339 -19.12 -18.73 0.57
CA LEU A 339 -18.56 -19.69 1.52
C LEU A 339 -19.24 -19.64 2.88
N THR A 340 -19.58 -18.45 3.38
CA THR A 340 -20.23 -18.25 4.68
C THR A 340 -21.74 -18.51 4.66
N GLY A 341 -22.35 -18.55 3.47
CA GLY A 341 -23.81 -18.68 3.31
C GLY A 341 -24.58 -17.42 3.69
N ARG A 342 -23.92 -16.26 3.66
CA ARG A 342 -24.54 -14.95 3.91
C ARG A 342 -25.07 -14.35 2.62
N PHE A 343 -25.94 -15.09 1.93
CA PHE A 343 -26.76 -14.53 0.87
C PHE A 343 -28.03 -13.97 1.50
N PHE A 344 -28.37 -12.73 1.13
CA PHE A 344 -29.68 -12.17 1.45
C PHE A 344 -30.69 -12.76 0.47
N ASP A 345 -31.91 -13.06 0.93
CA ASP A 345 -33.00 -13.62 0.10
C ASP A 345 -33.38 -12.69 -1.08
N ASP A 346 -32.99 -11.41 -1.01
CA ASP A 346 -33.21 -10.40 -2.05
C ASP A 346 -32.00 -10.23 -3.00
N ASP A 347 -30.95 -11.06 -2.89
CA ASP A 347 -29.78 -10.94 -3.74
C ASP A 347 -30.09 -11.45 -5.17
N PRO A 348 -29.97 -10.60 -6.22
CA PRO A 348 -30.28 -10.99 -7.59
C PRO A 348 -29.28 -11.98 -8.21
N GLY A 349 -28.28 -12.43 -7.45
CA GLY A 349 -27.26 -13.37 -7.92
C GLY A 349 -27.77 -14.79 -8.06
N VAL A 350 -27.32 -15.47 -9.11
CA VAL A 350 -27.64 -16.89 -9.35
C VAL A 350 -26.46 -17.76 -8.98
N LEU A 351 -26.62 -18.56 -7.91
CA LEU A 351 -25.64 -19.55 -7.46
C LEU A 351 -26.03 -20.94 -7.95
N THR A 352 -25.10 -21.63 -8.57
CA THR A 352 -25.23 -23.05 -8.96
C THR A 352 -24.08 -23.87 -8.40
N GLY A 353 -24.25 -25.19 -8.27
CA GLY A 353 -23.28 -26.08 -7.64
C GLY A 353 -23.65 -26.47 -6.22
N ILE A 354 -22.75 -27.16 -5.52
CA ILE A 354 -22.98 -27.71 -4.18
C ILE A 354 -21.92 -27.23 -3.21
N ILE A 355 -22.37 -26.73 -2.04
CA ILE A 355 -21.48 -26.38 -0.92
C ILE A 355 -21.87 -27.25 0.28
N GLU A 356 -20.95 -28.08 0.73
CA GLU A 356 -21.11 -28.88 1.94
C GLU A 356 -20.24 -28.26 3.06
N ARG A 357 -20.87 -27.87 4.18
CA ARG A 357 -20.18 -27.36 5.37
C ARG A 357 -20.14 -28.40 6.47
N GLY A 358 -19.04 -28.47 7.21
CA GLY A 358 -18.90 -29.35 8.35
C GLY A 358 -19.84 -28.98 9.50
N GLU A 359 -20.48 -29.95 10.17
CA GLU A 359 -21.40 -29.71 11.29
C GLU A 359 -20.72 -29.04 12.50
N SER A 360 -19.44 -29.29 12.72
CA SER A 360 -18.66 -28.69 13.82
C SER A 360 -18.03 -27.33 13.48
N LEU A 361 -18.34 -26.78 12.28
CA LEU A 361 -17.74 -25.56 11.80
C LEU A 361 -18.29 -24.34 12.53
N LYS A 362 -17.39 -23.57 13.16
CA LYS A 362 -17.69 -22.26 13.75
C LYS A 362 -16.92 -21.20 12.97
N ILE A 363 -17.65 -20.45 12.13
CA ILE A 363 -17.07 -19.43 11.26
C ILE A 363 -17.02 -18.10 12.02
N GLY A 364 -15.82 -17.53 12.17
CA GLY A 364 -15.62 -16.13 12.52
C GLY A 364 -15.38 -15.33 11.24
N TYR A 365 -16.24 -14.40 10.91
CA TYR A 365 -16.09 -13.59 9.70
C TYR A 365 -15.93 -12.11 10.03
N TYR A 366 -14.75 -11.59 9.73
CA TYR A 366 -14.45 -10.16 9.78
C TYR A 366 -14.75 -9.55 8.41
N HIS A 367 -15.85 -8.79 8.33
CA HIS A 367 -16.36 -8.19 7.11
C HIS A 367 -15.83 -6.77 6.90
N GLN A 368 -15.54 -6.40 5.67
CA GLN A 368 -15.01 -5.08 5.31
C GLN A 368 -15.90 -3.92 5.77
N SER A 369 -17.23 -4.06 5.69
CA SER A 369 -18.18 -3.02 6.16
C SER A 369 -18.25 -2.87 7.69
N GLY A 370 -17.63 -3.79 8.45
CA GLY A 370 -17.67 -3.80 9.90
C GLY A 370 -18.99 -4.28 10.49
N MET A 371 -19.20 -3.99 11.77
CA MET A 371 -20.42 -4.31 12.52
C MET A 371 -21.07 -3.02 13.02
N ALA A 372 -22.38 -2.94 12.90
CA ALA A 372 -23.14 -1.88 13.54
C ALA A 372 -23.26 -2.18 15.05
N PHE A 373 -22.59 -1.40 15.86
CA PHE A 373 -22.74 -1.43 17.32
C PHE A 373 -23.85 -0.48 17.76
N ASN A 374 -24.50 -0.77 18.88
CA ASN A 374 -25.35 0.19 19.52
C ASN A 374 -24.48 1.32 20.11
N PRO A 375 -24.68 2.59 19.73
CA PRO A 375 -23.85 3.72 20.17
C PRO A 375 -23.80 3.91 21.68
N GLU A 376 -24.85 3.50 22.40
CA GLU A 376 -24.98 3.66 23.86
C GLU A 376 -24.23 2.60 24.67
N ASP A 377 -23.90 1.45 24.08
CA ASP A 377 -23.19 0.37 24.75
C ASP A 377 -21.76 0.81 25.11
N THR A 378 -21.22 0.23 26.18
CA THR A 378 -19.81 0.44 26.55
C THR A 378 -18.92 -0.65 25.93
N VAL A 379 -17.62 -0.39 25.86
CA VAL A 379 -16.64 -1.36 25.39
C VAL A 379 -16.72 -2.66 26.21
N LEU A 380 -16.94 -2.54 27.53
CA LEU A 380 -17.05 -3.68 28.44
C LEU A 380 -18.34 -4.48 28.25
N ASP A 381 -19.44 -3.84 27.86
CA ASP A 381 -20.71 -4.52 27.57
C ASP A 381 -20.60 -5.45 26.37
N ILE A 382 -19.81 -5.04 25.35
CA ILE A 382 -19.58 -5.84 24.14
C ILE A 382 -18.59 -6.97 24.38
N VAL A 383 -17.46 -6.66 25.05
CA VAL A 383 -16.37 -7.61 25.30
C VAL A 383 -16.16 -7.71 26.81
N ASN A 384 -16.79 -8.68 27.43
CA ASN A 384 -16.71 -8.90 28.89
C ASN A 384 -15.41 -9.63 29.31
N ASP A 385 -14.30 -9.34 28.64
CA ASP A 385 -12.97 -9.84 28.96
C ASP A 385 -11.95 -8.71 29.01
N THR A 386 -11.69 -8.22 30.21
CA THR A 386 -10.75 -7.12 30.46
C THR A 386 -9.31 -7.45 30.08
N TRP A 387 -8.93 -8.74 30.16
CA TRP A 387 -7.59 -9.18 29.78
C TRP A 387 -7.40 -9.09 28.25
N LEU A 388 -8.39 -9.57 27.48
CA LEU A 388 -8.37 -9.51 26.02
C LEU A 388 -8.43 -8.06 25.53
N LEU A 389 -9.28 -7.22 26.13
CA LEU A 389 -9.38 -5.80 25.83
C LEU A 389 -8.05 -5.08 26.05
N ASN A 390 -7.39 -5.30 27.19
CA ASN A 390 -6.08 -4.71 27.43
C ASN A 390 -5.03 -5.13 26.41
N ARG A 391 -5.10 -6.36 25.94
CA ARG A 391 -4.19 -6.91 24.94
C ARG A 391 -4.32 -6.23 23.60
N PHE A 392 -5.54 -5.92 23.18
CA PHE A 392 -5.83 -5.19 21.96
C PHE A 392 -5.88 -3.67 22.17
N LEU A 393 -5.08 -3.18 23.11
CA LEU A 393 -4.86 -1.75 23.35
C LEU A 393 -6.11 -0.98 23.81
N PHE A 394 -7.01 -1.62 24.56
CA PHE A 394 -8.07 -0.95 25.28
C PHE A 394 -7.64 -0.80 26.77
N PRO A 395 -7.10 0.35 27.19
CA PRO A 395 -6.71 0.58 28.57
C PRO A 395 -7.93 0.65 29.49
N HIS A 396 -7.74 0.40 30.79
CA HIS A 396 -8.84 0.39 31.78
C HIS A 396 -9.71 1.64 31.75
N GLU A 397 -9.13 2.79 31.40
CA GLU A 397 -9.85 4.07 31.34
C GLU A 397 -10.88 4.11 30.21
N MET A 398 -10.66 3.31 29.13
CA MET A 398 -11.54 3.25 27.96
C MET A 398 -12.66 2.20 28.09
N LEU A 399 -12.59 1.29 29.06
CA LEU A 399 -13.52 0.16 29.16
C LEU A 399 -14.98 0.61 29.36
N ASN A 400 -15.18 1.71 30.06
CA ASN A 400 -16.50 2.29 30.33
C ASN A 400 -16.90 3.37 29.32
N ASN A 401 -16.09 3.62 28.29
CA ASN A 401 -16.46 4.58 27.26
C ASN A 401 -17.56 4.01 26.36
N LYS A 402 -18.54 4.85 26.03
CA LYS A 402 -19.55 4.53 25.03
C LYS A 402 -18.90 4.36 23.63
N ILE A 403 -19.46 3.47 22.84
CA ILE A 403 -18.95 3.16 21.50
C ILE A 403 -19.00 4.38 20.56
N GLU A 404 -19.97 5.27 20.73
CA GLU A 404 -20.05 6.51 19.96
C GLU A 404 -18.78 7.37 20.03
N LYS A 405 -18.05 7.33 21.19
CA LYS A 405 -16.84 8.11 21.44
C LYS A 405 -15.55 7.46 20.92
N LEU A 406 -15.66 6.23 20.41
CA LEU A 406 -14.51 5.52 19.85
C LEU A 406 -14.22 6.02 18.44
N SER A 407 -12.94 6.14 18.11
CA SER A 407 -12.47 6.35 16.72
C SER A 407 -12.82 5.17 15.82
N GLY A 408 -12.82 5.37 14.50
CA GLY A 408 -13.08 4.31 13.53
C GLY A 408 -12.17 3.10 13.71
N GLY A 409 -10.87 3.30 13.90
CA GLY A 409 -9.91 2.21 14.14
C GLY A 409 -10.12 1.49 15.48
N GLU A 410 -10.57 2.19 16.55
CA GLU A 410 -10.93 1.56 17.82
C GLU A 410 -12.19 0.70 17.66
N LYS A 411 -13.20 1.16 16.93
CA LYS A 411 -14.41 0.37 16.60
C LYS A 411 -14.05 -0.89 15.80
N ARG A 412 -13.14 -0.80 14.85
CA ARG A 412 -12.66 -1.94 14.06
C ARG A 412 -11.91 -2.97 14.92
N ARG A 413 -11.06 -2.51 15.84
CA ARG A 413 -10.41 -3.38 16.83
C ARG A 413 -11.41 -4.08 17.73
N LEU A 414 -12.41 -3.36 18.21
CA LEU A 414 -13.48 -3.94 19.03
C LEU A 414 -14.26 -5.01 18.27
N TYR A 415 -14.58 -4.75 16.99
CA TYR A 415 -15.24 -5.72 16.12
C TYR A 415 -14.41 -7.00 15.93
N LEU A 416 -13.12 -6.84 15.68
CA LEU A 416 -12.21 -7.99 15.57
C LEU A 416 -12.24 -8.83 16.88
N LEU A 417 -12.19 -8.18 18.03
CA LEU A 417 -12.26 -8.86 19.33
C LEU A 417 -13.56 -9.65 19.51
N THR A 418 -14.71 -9.10 19.12
CA THR A 418 -15.99 -9.84 19.23
C THR A 418 -16.00 -11.12 18.43
N ILE A 419 -15.30 -11.15 17.29
CA ILE A 419 -15.17 -12.35 16.45
C ILE A 419 -14.24 -13.37 17.12
N LEU A 420 -13.07 -12.92 17.61
CA LEU A 420 -12.10 -13.80 18.25
C LEU A 420 -12.62 -14.44 19.54
N MET A 421 -13.46 -13.72 20.31
CA MET A 421 -14.11 -14.26 21.50
C MET A 421 -15.06 -15.43 21.24
N GLN A 422 -15.63 -15.51 20.05
CA GLN A 422 -16.50 -16.63 19.68
C GLN A 422 -15.71 -17.94 19.54
N GLN A 423 -14.38 -17.89 19.66
CA GLN A 423 -13.47 -19.04 19.46
C GLN A 423 -13.78 -19.79 18.16
N PRO A 424 -13.71 -19.12 16.99
CA PRO A 424 -13.96 -19.75 15.71
C PRO A 424 -12.90 -20.83 15.43
N ASN A 425 -13.27 -21.84 14.65
CA ASN A 425 -12.32 -22.83 14.13
C ASN A 425 -12.04 -22.64 12.62
N LEU A 426 -12.83 -21.80 11.95
CA LEU A 426 -12.53 -21.20 10.66
C LEU A 426 -12.63 -19.67 10.81
N LEU A 427 -11.54 -18.97 10.55
CA LEU A 427 -11.51 -17.50 10.59
C LEU A 427 -11.38 -16.97 9.17
N ILE A 428 -12.29 -16.08 8.80
CA ILE A 428 -12.30 -15.41 7.49
C ILE A 428 -12.10 -13.92 7.74
N LEU A 429 -11.08 -13.35 7.10
CA LEU A 429 -10.72 -11.94 7.24
C LEU A 429 -10.80 -11.25 5.87
N ASP A 430 -11.72 -10.29 5.72
CA ASP A 430 -11.88 -9.51 4.49
C ASP A 430 -11.27 -8.12 4.68
N GLU A 431 -10.10 -7.87 4.08
CA GLU A 431 -9.30 -6.65 4.15
C GLU A 431 -9.08 -6.12 5.58
N PRO A 432 -8.56 -6.95 6.52
CA PRO A 432 -8.38 -6.51 7.90
C PRO A 432 -7.31 -5.42 8.06
N THR A 433 -6.44 -5.27 7.06
CA THR A 433 -5.29 -4.36 7.09
C THR A 433 -5.64 -2.91 6.81
N ASN A 434 -6.76 -2.63 6.15
CA ASN A 434 -7.12 -1.27 5.71
C ASN A 434 -7.39 -0.28 6.86
N ASP A 435 -7.87 -0.76 7.99
CA ASP A 435 -8.37 0.10 9.09
C ASP A 435 -7.61 -0.08 10.41
N LEU A 436 -6.63 -1.00 10.43
CA LEU A 436 -5.85 -1.30 11.64
C LEU A 436 -4.48 -0.61 11.57
N ASP A 437 -4.05 -0.04 12.69
CA ASP A 437 -2.70 0.51 12.79
C ASP A 437 -1.63 -0.60 12.85
N ILE A 438 -0.40 -0.24 12.53
CA ILE A 438 0.74 -1.18 12.47
C ILE A 438 0.91 -1.97 13.78
N VAL A 439 0.64 -1.36 14.93
CA VAL A 439 0.78 -2.02 16.24
C VAL A 439 -0.29 -3.10 16.40
N THR A 440 -1.54 -2.77 16.05
CA THR A 440 -2.66 -3.74 16.08
C THR A 440 -2.44 -4.85 15.05
N LEU A 441 -1.93 -4.52 13.85
CA LEU A 441 -1.58 -5.52 12.83
C LEU A 441 -0.50 -6.49 13.32
N ASN A 442 0.52 -6.02 14.02
CA ASN A 442 1.53 -6.90 14.63
C ASN A 442 0.90 -7.88 15.64
N ILE A 443 0.01 -7.37 16.51
CA ILE A 443 -0.70 -8.20 17.48
C ILE A 443 -1.58 -9.25 16.79
N LEU A 444 -2.28 -8.85 15.72
CA LEU A 444 -3.10 -9.75 14.93
C LEU A 444 -2.25 -10.82 14.23
N GLU A 445 -1.12 -10.44 13.63
CA GLU A 445 -0.19 -11.39 13.00
C GLU A 445 0.32 -12.44 13.99
N GLU A 446 0.74 -12.03 15.19
CA GLU A 446 1.17 -12.96 16.24
C GLU A 446 0.04 -13.91 16.63
N TYR A 447 -1.18 -13.40 16.80
CA TYR A 447 -2.35 -14.23 17.09
C TYR A 447 -2.62 -15.24 15.97
N LEU A 448 -2.61 -14.80 14.70
CA LEU A 448 -2.92 -15.65 13.54
C LEU A 448 -1.84 -16.71 13.26
N LYS A 449 -0.59 -16.45 13.63
CA LYS A 449 0.49 -17.46 13.57
C LYS A 449 0.22 -18.64 14.49
N GLU A 450 -0.24 -18.35 15.70
CA GLU A 450 -0.53 -19.37 16.72
C GLU A 450 -1.95 -19.95 16.61
N PHE A 451 -2.77 -19.37 15.71
CA PHE A 451 -4.15 -19.80 15.53
C PHE A 451 -4.21 -21.26 15.03
N SER A 452 -4.86 -22.12 15.82
CA SER A 452 -4.95 -23.56 15.56
C SER A 452 -6.18 -23.97 14.75
N GLY A 453 -6.80 -23.06 14.00
CA GLY A 453 -7.90 -23.27 13.07
C GLY A 453 -7.48 -23.08 11.62
N SER A 454 -8.44 -23.19 10.69
CA SER A 454 -8.25 -22.83 9.29
C SER A 454 -8.47 -21.33 9.10
N LEU A 455 -7.75 -20.72 8.16
CA LEU A 455 -7.71 -19.30 7.94
C LEU A 455 -7.91 -18.97 6.46
N ILE A 456 -8.80 -18.02 6.17
CA ILE A 456 -8.98 -17.45 4.83
C ILE A 456 -8.80 -15.94 4.96
N ILE A 457 -7.84 -15.38 4.23
CA ILE A 457 -7.49 -13.95 4.28
C ILE A 457 -7.62 -13.34 2.90
N VAL A 458 -8.41 -12.29 2.78
CA VAL A 458 -8.34 -11.34 1.65
C VAL A 458 -7.52 -10.14 2.13
N SER A 459 -6.42 -9.84 1.49
CA SER A 459 -5.63 -8.65 1.80
C SER A 459 -4.79 -8.19 0.61
N HIS A 460 -4.51 -6.89 0.57
CA HIS A 460 -3.54 -6.28 -0.33
C HIS A 460 -2.18 -6.06 0.35
N ASP A 461 -2.05 -6.32 1.66
CA ASP A 461 -0.78 -6.28 2.40
C ASP A 461 0.05 -7.55 2.13
N ARG A 462 1.12 -7.38 1.35
CA ARG A 462 2.03 -8.46 0.94
C ARG A 462 2.73 -9.11 2.14
N HIS A 463 3.20 -8.29 3.07
CA HIS A 463 3.92 -8.76 4.25
C HIS A 463 3.01 -9.59 5.18
N PHE A 464 1.73 -9.21 5.25
CA PHE A 464 0.72 -9.94 6.01
C PHE A 464 0.43 -11.31 5.39
N LEU A 465 0.28 -11.37 4.06
CA LEU A 465 0.08 -12.62 3.34
C LEU A 465 1.30 -13.54 3.42
N ASP A 466 2.51 -13.04 3.11
CA ASP A 466 3.75 -13.85 3.10
C ASP A 466 4.03 -14.52 4.45
N LYS A 467 3.59 -13.90 5.55
CA LYS A 467 3.80 -14.44 6.90
C LYS A 467 2.79 -15.46 7.36
N LEU A 468 1.59 -15.46 6.79
CA LEU A 468 0.43 -16.13 7.37
C LEU A 468 -0.18 -17.22 6.49
N VAL A 469 0.00 -17.15 5.16
CA VAL A 469 -0.68 -18.06 4.24
C VAL A 469 0.25 -19.11 3.66
N ASP A 470 -0.32 -20.29 3.37
CA ASP A 470 0.39 -21.42 2.79
C ASP A 470 0.29 -21.42 1.26
N HIS A 471 -0.84 -20.93 0.71
CA HIS A 471 -1.10 -20.81 -0.71
C HIS A 471 -2.14 -19.72 -1.00
N LEU A 472 -2.29 -19.37 -2.28
CA LEU A 472 -3.09 -18.24 -2.74
C LEU A 472 -4.15 -18.65 -3.74
N PHE A 473 -5.39 -18.19 -3.56
CA PHE A 473 -6.39 -18.16 -4.60
C PHE A 473 -6.31 -16.83 -5.35
N VAL A 474 -5.95 -16.92 -6.61
CA VAL A 474 -5.78 -15.79 -7.50
C VAL A 474 -7.02 -15.61 -8.35
N PHE A 475 -7.72 -14.51 -8.13
CA PHE A 475 -8.89 -14.11 -8.92
C PHE A 475 -8.43 -13.40 -10.20
N CYS A 476 -8.46 -14.14 -11.32
CA CYS A 476 -7.99 -13.64 -12.62
C CYS A 476 -9.03 -12.79 -13.37
N GLY A 477 -10.28 -12.72 -12.88
CA GLY A 477 -11.43 -12.15 -13.58
C GLY A 477 -12.25 -13.22 -14.28
N ASP A 478 -13.43 -12.84 -14.79
CA ASP A 478 -14.37 -13.69 -15.53
C ASP A 478 -14.70 -15.05 -14.85
N GLY A 479 -14.71 -15.04 -13.52
CA GLY A 479 -15.01 -16.22 -12.69
C GLY A 479 -13.86 -17.21 -12.52
N LEU A 480 -12.69 -16.97 -13.12
CA LEU A 480 -11.57 -17.88 -13.05
C LEU A 480 -10.75 -17.65 -11.78
N ILE A 481 -10.63 -18.69 -10.95
CA ILE A 481 -9.76 -18.74 -9.78
C ILE A 481 -8.64 -19.75 -10.03
N LYS A 482 -7.39 -19.31 -9.85
CA LYS A 482 -6.20 -20.18 -9.90
C LYS A 482 -5.67 -20.39 -8.49
N ASP A 483 -5.35 -21.63 -8.15
CA ASP A 483 -4.65 -22.00 -6.92
C ASP A 483 -3.14 -21.93 -7.18
N PHE A 484 -2.43 -21.12 -6.39
CA PHE A 484 -0.98 -20.95 -6.46
C PHE A 484 -0.37 -21.37 -5.12
N VAL A 485 0.41 -22.44 -5.13
CA VAL A 485 1.13 -22.93 -3.94
C VAL A 485 2.42 -22.15 -3.79
N GLY A 486 2.53 -21.35 -2.73
CA GLY A 486 3.67 -20.50 -2.44
C GLY A 486 3.27 -19.19 -1.79
N SER A 487 4.27 -18.37 -1.47
CA SER A 487 4.10 -17.04 -0.89
C SER A 487 3.57 -16.03 -1.92
N TYR A 488 3.05 -14.91 -1.43
CA TYR A 488 2.61 -13.82 -2.31
C TYR A 488 3.78 -13.23 -3.14
N SER A 489 4.95 -13.13 -2.54
CA SER A 489 6.16 -12.63 -3.22
C SER A 489 6.57 -13.53 -4.38
N GLU A 490 6.55 -14.85 -4.19
CA GLU A 490 6.82 -15.83 -5.26
C GLU A 490 5.76 -15.77 -6.38
N TYR A 491 4.48 -15.62 -6.02
CA TYR A 491 3.42 -15.42 -7.00
C TYR A 491 3.66 -14.17 -7.87
N ARG A 492 4.08 -13.05 -7.27
CA ARG A 492 4.35 -11.81 -8.03
C ARG A 492 5.55 -11.92 -8.96
N GLU A 493 6.59 -12.63 -8.57
CA GLU A 493 7.73 -12.93 -9.47
C GLU A 493 7.27 -13.78 -10.65
N PHE A 494 6.54 -14.87 -10.37
CA PHE A 494 5.97 -15.74 -11.40
C PHE A 494 5.07 -14.97 -12.39
N ILE A 495 4.18 -14.09 -11.91
CA ILE A 495 3.31 -13.29 -12.79
C ILE A 495 4.13 -12.32 -13.65
N LYS A 496 5.15 -11.66 -13.10
CA LYS A 496 6.00 -10.75 -13.88
C LYS A 496 6.75 -11.47 -14.99
N GLU A 497 7.28 -12.64 -14.70
CA GLU A 497 7.92 -13.49 -15.71
C GLU A 497 6.92 -13.94 -16.77
N TYR A 498 5.75 -14.44 -16.38
CA TYR A 498 4.69 -14.87 -17.27
C TYR A 498 4.19 -13.73 -18.17
N GLU A 499 3.93 -12.54 -17.61
CA GLU A 499 3.53 -11.37 -18.39
C GLU A 499 4.64 -10.90 -19.35
N ALA A 500 5.90 -10.94 -18.93
CA ALA A 500 7.03 -10.61 -19.81
C ALA A 500 7.11 -11.59 -20.99
N GLU A 501 6.92 -12.88 -20.73
CA GLU A 501 6.87 -13.92 -21.76
C GLU A 501 5.70 -13.71 -22.73
N GLN A 502 4.48 -13.46 -22.19
CA GLN A 502 3.30 -13.17 -23.02
C GLN A 502 3.46 -11.91 -23.86
N ARG A 503 4.06 -10.85 -23.32
CA ARG A 503 4.37 -9.63 -24.07
C ARG A 503 5.40 -9.89 -25.18
N SER A 504 6.38 -10.76 -24.95
CA SER A 504 7.36 -11.16 -25.95
C SER A 504 6.71 -11.96 -27.09
N ILE A 505 5.80 -12.90 -26.75
CA ILE A 505 5.01 -13.69 -27.70
C ILE A 505 4.08 -12.79 -28.51
N ALA A 506 3.37 -11.87 -27.87
CA ALA A 506 2.48 -10.93 -28.53
C ALA A 506 3.24 -10.01 -29.50
N ARG A 507 4.40 -9.48 -29.10
CA ARG A 507 5.27 -8.68 -30.00
C ARG A 507 5.80 -9.50 -31.18
N ALA A 508 6.14 -10.77 -30.95
CA ALA A 508 6.54 -11.67 -32.02
C ALA A 508 5.38 -11.97 -32.99
N ALA A 509 4.16 -12.16 -32.47
CA ALA A 509 2.95 -12.34 -33.28
C ALA A 509 2.60 -11.08 -34.08
N GLU A 510 2.67 -9.89 -33.49
CA GLU A 510 2.47 -8.62 -34.21
C GLU A 510 3.51 -8.38 -35.30
N LYS A 511 4.79 -8.73 -35.06
CA LYS A 511 5.82 -8.67 -36.08
C LYS A 511 5.50 -9.61 -37.23
N THR A 512 5.08 -10.85 -36.95
CA THR A 512 4.69 -11.82 -37.98
C THR A 512 3.42 -11.43 -38.73
N GLU A 513 2.46 -10.78 -38.10
CA GLU A 513 1.26 -10.23 -38.77
C GLU A 513 1.61 -9.01 -39.64
N LYS A 514 2.43 -8.10 -39.17
CA LYS A 514 2.92 -6.96 -39.95
C LYS A 514 3.76 -7.43 -41.14
N GLU A 515 4.58 -8.47 -41.00
CA GLU A 515 5.31 -9.08 -42.10
C GLU A 515 4.40 -9.81 -43.10
N LYS A 516 3.32 -10.46 -42.63
CA LYS A 516 2.31 -11.08 -43.50
C LYS A 516 1.49 -10.01 -44.22
N ALA A 517 1.04 -8.97 -43.53
CA ALA A 517 0.33 -7.85 -44.15
C ALA A 517 1.20 -7.09 -45.15
N ALA A 518 2.49 -6.90 -44.87
CA ALA A 518 3.44 -6.33 -45.83
C ALA A 518 3.66 -7.24 -47.06
N LYS A 519 3.68 -8.58 -46.87
CA LYS A 519 3.74 -9.55 -47.96
C LYS A 519 2.44 -9.68 -48.76
N GLU A 520 1.27 -9.49 -48.12
CA GLU A 520 -0.03 -9.45 -48.83
C GLU A 520 -0.24 -8.11 -49.53
N ALA A 521 0.16 -6.98 -48.93
CA ALA A 521 0.14 -5.68 -49.59
C ALA A 521 1.05 -5.66 -50.82
N SER A 522 2.17 -6.40 -50.81
CA SER A 522 3.04 -6.57 -51.98
C SER A 522 2.47 -7.51 -53.05
N LYS A 523 1.45 -8.32 -52.73
CA LYS A 523 0.76 -9.19 -53.70
C LYS A 523 -0.48 -8.56 -54.37
N THR A 524 -1.08 -7.54 -53.73
CA THR A 524 -2.31 -6.90 -54.23
C THR A 524 -2.04 -5.65 -55.09
N THR A 525 -0.78 -5.25 -55.30
CA THR A 525 -0.41 -4.11 -56.13
C THR A 525 0.15 -4.55 -57.47
N GLN A 526 -0.57 -5.43 -58.15
CA GLN A 526 -0.41 -5.60 -59.60
C GLN A 526 -1.69 -5.15 -60.28
N GLU A 527 -1.81 -3.83 -60.51
CA GLU A 527 -2.53 -3.19 -61.62
C GLU A 527 -2.65 -1.67 -61.37
N ALA A 528 -1.62 -0.93 -61.77
CA ALA A 528 -1.68 0.36 -62.50
C ALA A 528 -0.26 0.98 -62.56
N PRO A 529 0.22 1.47 -63.67
CA PRO A 529 1.59 1.95 -63.81
C PRO A 529 1.73 3.39 -63.31
N VAL A 530 2.15 3.56 -62.06
CA VAL A 530 2.67 4.84 -61.56
C VAL A 530 4.16 4.89 -61.94
N LYS A 531 4.60 5.92 -62.63
CA LYS A 531 5.98 6.15 -63.05
C LYS A 531 6.91 6.16 -61.84
N LYS A 532 7.66 5.07 -61.64
CA LYS A 532 8.74 4.97 -60.64
C LYS A 532 9.88 5.90 -61.04
N LYS A 533 10.31 6.79 -60.16
CA LYS A 533 11.58 7.48 -60.28
C LYS A 533 12.68 6.43 -60.19
N LYS A 534 13.44 6.27 -61.25
CA LYS A 534 14.62 5.38 -61.27
C LYS A 534 15.71 6.05 -60.43
N LEU A 535 16.20 5.33 -59.43
CA LEU A 535 17.42 5.70 -58.68
C LEU A 535 18.56 5.97 -59.66
N THR A 536 19.35 6.97 -59.39
CA THR A 536 20.57 7.23 -60.16
C THR A 536 21.59 6.13 -59.91
N PHE A 537 22.44 5.84 -60.88
CA PHE A 537 23.47 4.79 -60.77
C PHE A 537 24.40 4.95 -59.55
N LYS A 538 24.50 6.17 -59.02
CA LYS A 538 25.20 6.48 -57.77
C LYS A 538 24.45 6.03 -56.54
N GLU A 539 23.15 6.24 -56.47
CA GLU A 539 22.28 5.86 -55.36
C GLU A 539 22.09 4.34 -55.28
N GLN A 540 22.02 3.64 -56.43
CA GLN A 540 22.01 2.19 -56.46
C GLN A 540 23.28 1.57 -55.89
N ARG A 541 24.45 2.15 -56.23
CA ARG A 541 25.74 1.66 -55.73
C ARG A 541 25.93 1.95 -54.23
N GLU A 542 25.39 3.07 -53.76
CA GLU A 542 25.37 3.42 -52.34
C GLU A 542 24.48 2.46 -51.54
N LEU A 543 23.32 2.07 -52.09
CA LEU A 543 22.38 1.14 -51.48
C LEU A 543 22.98 -0.28 -51.38
N GLU A 544 23.62 -0.80 -52.44
CA GLU A 544 24.34 -2.07 -52.41
C GLU A 544 25.51 -2.10 -51.44
N GLN A 545 26.17 -0.94 -51.23
CA GLN A 545 27.27 -0.82 -50.26
C GLN A 545 26.72 -0.80 -48.82
N LEU A 546 25.63 -0.07 -48.57
CA LEU A 546 24.98 -0.01 -47.27
C LEU A 546 24.42 -1.38 -46.86
N GLU A 547 23.85 -2.15 -47.76
CA GLU A 547 23.38 -3.53 -47.49
C GLU A 547 24.53 -4.45 -47.06
N LYS A 548 25.66 -4.39 -47.74
CA LYS A 548 26.85 -5.19 -47.39
C LYS A 548 27.45 -4.77 -46.04
N ASP A 549 27.49 -3.47 -45.79
CA ASP A 549 28.01 -2.93 -44.54
C ASP A 549 27.09 -3.32 -43.35
N LEU A 550 25.76 -3.26 -43.51
CA LEU A 550 24.79 -3.70 -42.52
C LEU A 550 24.88 -5.22 -42.26
N GLU A 551 25.06 -6.05 -43.32
CA GLU A 551 25.30 -7.49 -43.14
C GLU A 551 26.58 -7.77 -42.34
N SER A 552 27.66 -7.04 -42.63
CA SER A 552 28.94 -7.25 -41.93
C SER A 552 28.89 -6.79 -40.47
N LEU A 553 28.22 -5.66 -40.19
CA LEU A 553 28.07 -5.15 -38.82
C LEU A 553 27.15 -6.04 -37.97
N ASN A 554 26.08 -6.58 -38.54
CA ASN A 554 25.22 -7.54 -37.85
C ASN A 554 25.95 -8.86 -37.52
N ALA A 555 26.79 -9.36 -38.46
CA ALA A 555 27.62 -10.55 -38.22
C ALA A 555 28.66 -10.30 -37.10
N GLU A 556 29.35 -9.12 -37.11
CA GLU A 556 30.29 -8.74 -36.05
C GLU A 556 29.59 -8.63 -34.67
N LYS A 557 28.36 -8.08 -34.65
CA LYS A 557 27.55 -7.98 -33.45
C LYS A 557 27.20 -9.36 -32.87
N GLU A 558 26.72 -10.29 -33.70
CA GLU A 558 26.40 -11.67 -33.31
C GLU A 558 27.62 -12.42 -32.76
N GLU A 559 28.80 -12.26 -33.40
CA GLU A 559 30.04 -12.84 -32.90
C GLU A 559 30.45 -12.30 -31.54
N LEU A 560 30.32 -10.98 -31.32
CA LEU A 560 30.67 -10.35 -30.05
C LEU A 560 29.65 -10.68 -28.95
N GLU A 561 28.37 -10.81 -29.28
CA GLU A 561 27.32 -11.24 -28.35
C GLU A 561 27.49 -12.72 -27.92
N THR A 562 27.87 -13.59 -28.85
CA THR A 562 28.19 -15.00 -28.54
C THR A 562 29.45 -15.13 -27.67
N LEU A 563 30.46 -14.31 -27.92
CA LEU A 563 31.66 -14.23 -27.09
C LEU A 563 31.38 -13.71 -25.66
N LEU A 564 30.50 -12.74 -25.50
CA LEU A 564 30.01 -12.25 -24.22
C LEU A 564 29.19 -13.32 -23.46
N GLY A 565 28.37 -14.09 -24.18
CA GLY A 565 27.54 -15.16 -23.60
C GLY A 565 28.33 -16.40 -23.17
N SER A 566 29.54 -16.63 -23.73
CA SER A 566 30.36 -17.80 -23.38
C SER A 566 31.03 -17.75 -22.02
N GLY A 567 31.10 -16.57 -21.37
CA GLY A 567 31.66 -16.39 -20.01
C GLY A 567 33.17 -16.62 -19.88
N GLU A 568 33.90 -16.82 -20.99
CA GLU A 568 35.36 -17.13 -21.00
C GLU A 568 36.27 -15.89 -21.11
N LEU A 569 35.72 -14.67 -21.19
CA LEU A 569 36.49 -13.45 -21.40
C LEU A 569 37.09 -12.89 -20.09
N PRO A 570 38.38 -12.50 -20.08
CA PRO A 570 38.96 -11.76 -18.96
C PRO A 570 38.27 -10.41 -18.75
N TYR A 571 38.19 -9.96 -17.49
CA TYR A 571 37.47 -8.74 -17.07
C TYR A 571 37.85 -7.49 -17.88
N ASP A 572 39.13 -7.32 -18.24
CA ASP A 572 39.62 -6.18 -19.03
C ASP A 572 39.10 -6.19 -20.50
N LYS A 573 38.71 -7.35 -21.02
CA LYS A 573 38.15 -7.47 -22.37
C LYS A 573 36.63 -7.36 -22.41
N LEU A 574 35.94 -7.64 -21.29
CA LEU A 574 34.48 -7.51 -21.17
C LEU A 574 34.02 -6.07 -21.41
N GLN A 575 34.74 -5.10 -20.84
CA GLN A 575 34.40 -3.69 -21.01
C GLN A 575 34.62 -3.21 -22.44
N SER A 576 35.77 -3.55 -23.05
CA SER A 576 36.08 -3.16 -24.44
C SER A 576 35.14 -3.83 -25.47
N THR A 577 34.70 -5.06 -25.21
CA THR A 577 33.73 -5.76 -26.08
C THR A 577 32.34 -5.14 -25.96
N SER A 578 31.92 -4.76 -24.75
CA SER A 578 30.64 -4.07 -24.52
C SER A 578 30.61 -2.66 -25.15
N GLU A 579 31.72 -1.92 -25.06
CA GLU A 579 31.88 -0.60 -25.72
C GLU A 579 31.85 -0.76 -27.23
N ARG A 580 32.47 -1.79 -27.79
CA ARG A 580 32.45 -2.06 -29.26
C ARG A 580 31.05 -2.42 -29.75
N ILE A 581 30.28 -3.22 -28.98
CA ILE A 581 28.88 -3.52 -29.33
C ILE A 581 28.04 -2.24 -29.35
N GLY A 582 28.24 -1.33 -28.37
CA GLY A 582 27.57 -0.03 -28.34
C GLY A 582 27.86 0.81 -29.61
N THR A 583 29.13 0.88 -30.02
CA THR A 583 29.51 1.60 -31.26
C THR A 583 28.96 0.95 -32.53
N ILE A 584 28.92 -0.38 -32.58
CA ILE A 584 28.32 -1.11 -33.72
C ILE A 584 26.80 -0.85 -33.78
N MET A 585 26.09 -0.77 -32.66
CA MET A 585 24.67 -0.44 -32.66
C MET A 585 24.42 0.99 -33.19
N GLU A 586 25.23 1.97 -32.80
CA GLU A 586 25.13 3.33 -33.35
C GLU A 586 25.43 3.38 -34.85
N GLU A 587 26.45 2.64 -35.33
CA GLU A 587 26.78 2.54 -36.74
C GLU A 587 25.68 1.82 -37.58
N ILE A 588 24.99 0.84 -37.02
CA ILE A 588 23.85 0.17 -37.65
C ILE A 588 22.68 1.16 -37.74
N ASP A 589 22.32 1.88 -36.67
CA ASP A 589 21.22 2.83 -36.68
C ASP A 589 21.42 3.98 -37.69
N GLU A 590 22.64 4.51 -37.80
CA GLU A 590 22.97 5.53 -38.84
C GLU A 590 22.84 4.98 -40.25
N LYS A 591 23.32 3.76 -40.52
CA LYS A 591 23.26 3.14 -41.84
C LYS A 591 21.86 2.68 -42.23
N GLU A 592 21.05 2.19 -41.26
CA GLU A 592 19.64 1.87 -41.47
C GLU A 592 18.82 3.13 -41.78
N PHE A 593 19.08 4.24 -41.07
CA PHE A 593 18.42 5.51 -41.38
C PHE A 593 18.73 5.98 -42.79
N ARG A 594 19.99 5.87 -43.23
CA ARG A 594 20.39 6.25 -44.58
C ARG A 594 19.84 5.31 -45.64
N TRP A 595 19.74 4.01 -45.36
CA TRP A 595 19.11 3.01 -46.22
C TRP A 595 17.61 3.29 -46.40
N LEU A 596 16.90 3.67 -45.32
CA LEU A 596 15.50 4.08 -45.36
C LEU A 596 15.28 5.35 -46.21
N GLU A 597 16.13 6.37 -46.08
CA GLU A 597 16.07 7.58 -46.92
C GLU A 597 16.19 7.26 -48.42
N LEU A 598 17.04 6.31 -48.77
CA LEU A 598 17.23 5.91 -50.18
C LEU A 598 16.10 5.00 -50.68
N THR A 599 15.45 4.24 -49.82
CA THR A 599 14.34 3.34 -50.15
C THR A 599 12.98 4.03 -50.13
N ASP A 600 12.75 5.05 -49.28
CA ASP A 600 11.51 5.87 -49.30
C ASP A 600 11.35 6.71 -50.58
N GLY A 601 12.39 6.80 -51.41
CA GLY A 601 12.35 7.40 -52.74
C GLY A 601 11.90 6.46 -53.87
N LEU A 602 11.73 5.15 -53.60
CA LEU A 602 11.31 4.10 -54.53
C LEU A 602 9.81 3.89 -54.55
#